data_1e7de08e413813a7c61db3ccaa43bc80
#
_entry.id   1e7de08e413813a7c61db3ccaa43bc80
#
_cell.length_a   1.000
_cell.length_b   1.000
_cell.length_c   1.000
_cell.angle_alpha   90.00
_cell.angle_beta   90.00
_cell.angle_gamma   90.00
#
_symmetry.space_group_name_H-M   'P 1'
#
loop_
_entity.id
_entity.type
_entity.pdbx_description
1 polymer ?
#
loop_
_entity_poly.entity_id
_entity_poly.type
_entity_poly.pdbx_seq_one_letter_code
_entity_poly.pdbx_strand_id
1 'polypeptide(L)'
;MNVLDEIVLNTKSKLEVMKSKTSLEELISQATKLKIEKSNFKASLASKDQAIIAEIKKASPSAGIIIEDFDPVTKAKEYESFGASALSILTEEDYFLGSTKYLKDVKKIT
;
A
#
# COMPACT_ATOMS: atom_id res chain seq x y z
N MET A 1 15.20 9.01 19.81
CA MET A 1 14.61 8.21 18.70
C MET A 1 13.48 9.01 18.05
N ASN A 2 13.52 9.19 16.75
CA ASN A 2 12.45 9.89 16.05
C ASN A 2 11.31 8.90 15.67
N VAL A 3 10.21 9.42 15.16
CA VAL A 3 9.05 8.60 14.82
C VAL A 3 9.36 7.57 13.72
N LEU A 4 10.24 7.89 12.80
CA LEU A 4 10.67 6.95 11.77
C LEU A 4 11.37 5.73 12.38
N ASP A 5 12.26 5.97 13.33
CA ASP A 5 12.96 4.88 14.05
C ASP A 5 11.96 3.99 14.80
N GLU A 6 10.95 4.59 15.43
CA GLU A 6 9.89 3.84 16.12
C GLU A 6 9.11 2.95 15.16
N ILE A 7 8.72 3.48 14.01
CA ILE A 7 7.99 2.73 12.98
C ILE A 7 8.85 1.56 12.47
N VAL A 8 10.13 1.80 12.20
CA VAL A 8 11.06 0.77 11.73
C VAL A 8 11.22 -0.35 12.77
N LEU A 9 11.40 0.00 14.04
CA LEU A 9 11.50 -1.00 15.11
C LEU A 9 10.22 -1.84 15.23
N ASN A 10 9.08 -1.19 15.17
CA ASN A 10 7.79 -1.88 15.20
C ASN A 10 7.62 -2.84 14.02
N THR A 11 7.99 -2.40 12.83
CA THR A 11 7.95 -3.20 11.61
C THR A 11 8.88 -4.41 11.70
N LYS A 12 10.10 -4.22 12.22
CA LYS A 12 11.06 -5.30 12.42
C LYS A 12 10.50 -6.38 13.37
N SER A 13 9.85 -5.97 14.47
CA SER A 13 9.22 -6.89 15.40
C SER A 13 8.10 -7.70 14.74
N LYS A 14 7.26 -7.06 13.97
CA LYS A 14 6.19 -7.71 13.20
C LYS A 14 6.76 -8.68 12.16
N LEU A 15 7.83 -8.29 11.50
CA LEU A 15 8.48 -9.11 10.49
C LEU A 15 9.01 -10.42 11.09
N GLU A 16 9.59 -10.39 12.30
CA GLU A 16 10.06 -11.60 12.98
C GLU A 16 8.90 -12.56 13.27
N VAL A 17 7.75 -12.04 13.68
CA VAL A 17 6.55 -12.86 13.88
C VAL A 17 6.07 -13.47 12.55
N MET A 18 6.06 -12.68 11.48
CA MET A 18 5.65 -13.16 10.14
C MET A 18 6.60 -14.25 9.64
N LYS A 19 7.92 -14.08 9.82
CA LYS A 19 8.92 -15.08 9.44
C LYS A 19 8.76 -16.39 10.22
N SER A 20 8.32 -16.33 11.46
CA SER A 20 8.07 -17.54 12.25
C SER A 20 6.86 -18.33 11.75
N LYS A 21 5.93 -17.70 11.08
CA LYS A 21 4.72 -18.33 10.54
C LYS A 21 4.88 -18.78 9.09
N THR A 22 5.62 -18.00 8.29
CA THR A 22 5.80 -18.26 6.87
C THR A 22 7.25 -17.97 6.49
N SER A 23 7.96 -18.98 6.01
CA SER A 23 9.36 -18.82 5.59
C SER A 23 9.46 -18.06 4.28
N LEU A 24 10.65 -17.52 3.98
CA LEU A 24 10.94 -16.88 2.70
C LEU A 24 10.74 -17.88 1.55
N GLU A 25 11.15 -19.13 1.72
CA GLU A 25 10.98 -20.19 0.71
C GLU A 25 9.50 -20.43 0.40
N GLU A 26 8.65 -20.46 1.42
CA GLU A 26 7.21 -20.59 1.25
C GLU A 26 6.62 -19.40 0.50
N LEU A 27 7.05 -18.17 0.82
CA LEU A 27 6.60 -16.96 0.09
C LEU A 27 7.02 -17.00 -1.37
N ILE A 28 8.25 -17.42 -1.65
CA ILE A 28 8.74 -17.57 -3.03
C ILE A 28 7.89 -18.60 -3.78
N SER A 29 7.59 -19.73 -3.15
CA SER A 29 6.74 -20.76 -3.73
C SER A 29 5.34 -20.22 -4.06
N GLN A 30 4.72 -19.51 -3.13
CA GLN A 30 3.40 -18.91 -3.33
C GLN A 30 3.44 -17.88 -4.47
N ALA A 31 4.43 -17.01 -4.47
CA ALA A 31 4.59 -15.99 -5.52
C ALA A 31 4.77 -16.61 -6.90
N THR A 32 5.54 -17.69 -7.00
CA THR A 32 5.78 -18.39 -8.27
C THR A 32 4.51 -19.03 -8.84
N LYS A 33 3.59 -19.45 -7.96
CA LYS A 33 2.31 -20.04 -8.38
C LYS A 33 1.27 -19.02 -8.81
N LEU A 34 1.46 -17.75 -8.46
CA LEU A 34 0.52 -16.69 -8.83
C LEU A 34 0.69 -16.34 -10.30
N LYS A 35 -0.42 -16.32 -11.03
CA LYS A 35 -0.47 -15.78 -12.39
C LYS A 35 -0.65 -14.27 -12.27
N ILE A 36 0.46 -13.57 -12.17
CA ILE A 36 0.45 -12.11 -12.04
C ILE A 36 0.51 -11.54 -13.46
N GLU A 37 -0.50 -10.75 -13.82
CA GLU A 37 -0.41 -9.90 -15.00
C GLU A 37 0.70 -8.88 -14.79
N LYS A 38 1.42 -8.55 -15.87
CA LYS A 38 2.49 -7.56 -15.78
C LYS A 38 1.97 -6.26 -15.22
N SER A 39 2.61 -5.76 -14.17
CA SER A 39 2.36 -4.43 -13.67
C SER A 39 2.69 -3.40 -14.74
N ASN A 40 1.80 -2.44 -14.93
CA ASN A 40 2.02 -1.31 -15.83
C ASN A 40 2.44 -0.03 -15.10
N PHE A 41 2.87 -0.15 -13.86
CA PHE A 41 3.25 1.00 -13.01
C PHE A 41 4.28 1.90 -13.68
N LYS A 42 5.39 1.33 -14.12
CA LYS A 42 6.44 2.06 -14.81
C LYS A 42 5.94 2.71 -16.10
N ALA A 43 5.19 1.97 -16.90
CA ALA A 43 4.63 2.47 -18.15
C ALA A 43 3.63 3.60 -17.91
N SER A 44 2.79 3.49 -16.90
CA SER A 44 1.84 4.56 -16.53
C SER A 44 2.55 5.85 -16.16
N LEU A 45 3.65 5.76 -15.40
CA LEU A 45 4.43 6.95 -15.04
C LEU A 45 5.17 7.55 -16.24
N ALA A 46 5.67 6.71 -17.14
CA ALA A 46 6.43 7.15 -18.31
C ALA A 46 5.54 7.69 -19.45
N SER A 47 4.25 7.41 -19.44
CA SER A 47 3.32 7.77 -20.54
C SER A 47 2.93 9.24 -20.57
N LYS A 48 3.25 10.01 -19.53
CA LYS A 48 2.88 11.43 -19.40
C LYS A 48 4.09 12.27 -19.03
N ASP A 49 4.11 13.52 -19.50
CA ASP A 49 5.15 14.48 -19.12
C ASP A 49 5.13 14.77 -17.63
N GLN A 50 3.93 14.85 -17.03
CA GLN A 50 3.73 14.96 -15.60
C GLN A 50 2.85 13.81 -15.12
N ALA A 51 3.45 12.86 -14.44
CA ALA A 51 2.73 11.75 -13.84
C ALA A 51 2.45 12.05 -12.37
N ILE A 52 1.26 11.65 -11.89
CA ILE A 52 0.85 11.84 -10.51
C ILE A 52 0.65 10.48 -9.86
N ILE A 53 1.34 10.27 -8.75
CA ILE A 53 1.06 9.15 -7.83
C ILE A 53 0.16 9.70 -6.73
N ALA A 54 -1.08 9.26 -6.69
CA ALA A 54 -2.05 9.68 -5.69
C ALA A 54 -2.04 8.72 -4.51
N GLU A 55 -1.87 9.24 -3.30
CA GLU A 55 -1.78 8.43 -2.09
C GLU A 55 -3.12 8.32 -1.37
N ILE A 56 -3.46 7.09 -0.97
CA ILE A 56 -4.65 6.77 -0.18
C ILE A 56 -4.19 6.50 1.24
N LYS A 57 -4.46 7.44 2.15
CA LYS A 57 -3.97 7.42 3.52
C LYS A 57 -5.05 7.84 4.50
N LYS A 58 -5.34 6.96 5.47
CA LYS A 58 -6.33 7.23 6.51
C LYS A 58 -5.79 8.12 7.62
N ALA A 59 -4.57 7.87 8.04
CA ALA A 59 -3.95 8.51 9.20
C ALA A 59 -2.44 8.62 9.04
N SER A 60 -1.82 9.47 9.84
CA SER A 60 -0.36 9.57 9.97
C SER A 60 0.02 9.92 11.39
N PRO A 61 1.29 9.67 11.80
CA PRO A 61 1.76 10.03 13.14
C PRO A 61 1.61 11.51 13.48
N SER A 62 1.81 12.39 12.51
CA SER A 62 1.76 13.84 12.72
C SER A 62 0.35 14.41 12.66
N ALA A 63 -0.51 13.88 11.83
CA ALA A 63 -1.86 14.42 11.57
C ALA A 63 -2.97 13.66 12.32
N GLY A 64 -2.69 12.47 12.87
CA GLY A 64 -3.72 11.61 13.41
C GLY A 64 -4.64 11.10 12.29
N ILE A 65 -5.91 10.90 12.60
CA ILE A 65 -6.89 10.46 11.60
C ILE A 65 -7.20 11.63 10.66
N ILE A 66 -6.91 11.42 9.38
CA ILE A 66 -7.13 12.42 8.32
C ILE A 66 -8.55 12.30 7.78
N ILE A 67 -9.03 11.06 7.61
CA ILE A 67 -10.37 10.74 7.07
C ILE A 67 -11.02 9.74 8.02
N GLU A 68 -12.14 10.13 8.66
CA GLU A 68 -12.85 9.25 9.59
C GLU A 68 -13.64 8.17 8.83
N ASP A 69 -14.42 8.56 7.84
CA ASP A 69 -15.14 7.66 6.94
C ASP A 69 -14.25 7.20 5.79
N PHE A 70 -13.23 6.42 6.14
CA PHE A 70 -12.23 6.01 5.17
C PHE A 70 -12.74 4.87 4.27
N ASP A 71 -12.91 5.18 2.98
CA ASP A 71 -13.25 4.20 1.94
C ASP A 71 -12.19 4.24 0.84
N PRO A 72 -11.19 3.35 0.91
CA PRO A 72 -10.09 3.36 -0.05
C PRO A 72 -10.53 3.04 -1.48
N VAL A 73 -11.55 2.23 -1.67
CA VAL A 73 -12.06 1.88 -3.01
C VAL A 73 -12.69 3.10 -3.67
N THR A 74 -13.55 3.83 -2.95
CA THR A 74 -14.15 5.07 -3.45
C THR A 74 -13.08 6.10 -3.77
N LYS A 75 -12.10 6.26 -2.88
CA LYS A 75 -10.99 7.20 -3.10
C LYS A 75 -10.17 6.82 -4.32
N ALA A 76 -9.89 5.54 -4.52
CA ALA A 76 -9.16 5.05 -5.69
C ALA A 76 -9.91 5.36 -6.99
N LYS A 77 -11.22 5.17 -7.02
CA LYS A 77 -12.06 5.49 -8.17
C LYS A 77 -12.04 6.99 -8.48
N GLU A 78 -12.10 7.84 -7.45
CA GLU A 78 -12.01 9.29 -7.62
C GLU A 78 -10.66 9.68 -8.22
N TYR A 79 -9.55 9.20 -7.66
CA TYR A 79 -8.22 9.51 -8.16
C TYR A 79 -8.02 9.04 -9.60
N GLU A 80 -8.48 7.85 -9.92
CA GLU A 80 -8.40 7.31 -11.28
C GLU A 80 -9.22 8.17 -12.26
N SER A 81 -10.43 8.56 -11.89
CA SER A 81 -11.31 9.40 -12.73
C SER A 81 -10.73 10.79 -12.98
N PHE A 82 -9.94 11.32 -12.06
CA PHE A 82 -9.27 12.61 -12.22
C PHE A 82 -7.88 12.53 -12.86
N GLY A 83 -7.48 11.33 -13.30
CA GLY A 83 -6.29 11.17 -14.11
C GLY A 83 -5.00 10.82 -13.36
N ALA A 84 -5.09 10.30 -12.15
CA ALA A 84 -3.91 9.78 -11.47
C ALA A 84 -3.26 8.67 -12.29
N SER A 85 -1.93 8.71 -12.40
CA SER A 85 -1.16 7.73 -13.17
C SER A 85 -0.93 6.45 -12.38
N ALA A 86 -0.84 6.55 -11.07
CA ALA A 86 -0.64 5.44 -10.16
C ALA A 86 -1.22 5.76 -8.78
N LEU A 87 -1.42 4.74 -7.98
CA LEU A 87 -1.94 4.86 -6.62
C LEU A 87 -0.91 4.32 -5.62
N SER A 88 -0.78 5.00 -4.50
CA SER A 88 -0.01 4.54 -3.34
C SER A 88 -0.98 4.25 -2.21
N ILE A 89 -0.90 3.06 -1.64
CA ILE A 89 -1.83 2.62 -0.59
C ILE A 89 -1.05 2.25 0.65
N LEU A 90 -1.35 2.94 1.77
CA LEU A 90 -0.70 2.68 3.04
C LEU A 90 -1.19 1.36 3.62
N THR A 91 -0.26 0.44 3.86
CA THR A 91 -0.55 -0.88 4.44
C THR A 91 -0.05 -1.00 5.87
N GLU A 92 0.73 -0.05 6.35
CA GLU A 92 1.22 -0.02 7.74
C GLU A 92 0.04 0.23 8.69
N GLU A 93 -0.12 -0.63 9.70
CA GLU A 93 -1.35 -0.70 10.50
C GLU A 93 -1.35 0.21 11.72
N ASP A 94 -0.22 0.37 12.40
CA ASP A 94 -0.19 0.99 13.73
C ASP A 94 -0.12 2.52 13.70
N TYR A 95 0.61 3.08 12.74
CA TYR A 95 0.85 4.53 12.64
C TYR A 95 0.02 5.19 11.56
N PHE A 96 -0.24 4.48 10.47
CA PHE A 96 -1.02 4.98 9.32
C PHE A 96 -2.41 4.37 9.24
N LEU A 97 -2.74 3.43 10.12
CA LEU A 97 -4.00 2.71 10.16
C LEU A 97 -4.38 2.09 8.80
N GLY A 98 -3.35 1.62 8.10
CA GLY A 98 -3.50 0.95 6.82
C GLY A 98 -3.81 -0.53 6.96
N SER A 99 -3.90 -1.22 5.83
CA SER A 99 -4.13 -2.67 5.77
C SER A 99 -3.79 -3.20 4.39
N THR A 100 -3.26 -4.41 4.32
CA THR A 100 -3.08 -5.12 3.04
C THR A 100 -4.43 -5.41 2.38
N LYS A 101 -5.50 -5.49 3.15
CA LYS A 101 -6.85 -5.62 2.61
C LYS A 101 -7.21 -4.45 1.69
N TYR A 102 -6.83 -3.23 2.05
CA TYR A 102 -7.06 -2.04 1.23
C TYR A 102 -6.39 -2.17 -0.13
N LEU A 103 -5.16 -2.66 -0.14
CA LEU A 103 -4.42 -2.88 -1.39
C LEU A 103 -5.13 -3.90 -2.28
N LYS A 104 -5.59 -5.01 -1.70
CA LYS A 104 -6.34 -6.05 -2.42
C LYS A 104 -7.65 -5.51 -2.99
N ASP A 105 -8.42 -4.80 -2.18
CA ASP A 105 -9.71 -4.27 -2.58
C ASP A 105 -9.58 -3.25 -3.72
N VAL A 106 -8.59 -2.37 -3.62
CA VAL A 106 -8.32 -1.39 -4.68
C VAL A 106 -7.83 -2.07 -5.95
N LYS A 107 -6.96 -3.07 -5.85
CA LYS A 107 -6.44 -3.78 -7.01
C LYS A 107 -7.53 -4.49 -7.82
N LYS A 108 -8.62 -4.87 -7.19
CA LYS A 108 -9.77 -5.50 -7.89
C LYS A 108 -10.46 -4.57 -8.87
N ILE A 109 -10.38 -3.26 -8.64
CA ILE A 109 -11.12 -2.26 -9.43
C ILE A 109 -10.20 -1.38 -10.29
N THR A 110 -8.90 -1.58 -10.22
CA THR A 110 -7.93 -0.78 -10.99
C THR A 110 -7.14 -1.60 -12.01
#